data_3733142c35999286e479bdc64f5d32c0
#
_entry.id   3733142c35999286e479bdc64f5d32c0
#
_cell.length_a   1.000
_cell.length_b   1.000
_cell.length_c   1.000
_cell.angle_alpha   90.00
_cell.angle_beta   90.00
_cell.angle_gamma   90.00
#
_symmetry.space_group_name_H-M   'P 1'
#
loop_
_entity.id
_entity.type
_entity.pdbx_description
1 polymer ?
#
loop_
_entity_poly.entity_id
_entity_poly.type
_entity_poly.pdbx_seq_one_letter_code
_entity_poly.pdbx_strand_id
1 'polypeptide(L)'
;MPVVGWDHVSFPARDPDALMDFYKRLGLETIHEEEFRSGKYPIFAIAIGPNAKLNFHGPAFWQDPSFDGRGPTALPGCGDFCFAFDGTIEEAVALLDKAGAKIAYGPFDQPGGADKGKRLGTSVYTRDPDGNLVEFMTYPSTGRYPTFGG
;
A
#
# COMPACT_ATOMS: atom_id res chain seq x y z
N MET A 1 22.62 7.33 -10.83
CA MET A 1 22.41 6.51 -9.63
C MET A 1 21.85 5.17 -10.02
N PRO A 2 22.46 4.01 -9.56
CA PRO A 2 21.92 2.69 -9.91
C PRO A 2 20.59 2.36 -9.23
N VAL A 3 20.23 3.00 -8.10
CA VAL A 3 18.90 2.85 -7.50
C VAL A 3 17.96 3.84 -8.20
N VAL A 4 16.90 3.31 -8.85
CA VAL A 4 16.01 4.09 -9.72
C VAL A 4 14.59 4.21 -9.18
N GLY A 5 14.23 3.47 -8.15
CA GLY A 5 12.90 3.53 -7.55
C GLY A 5 12.63 2.34 -6.64
N TRP A 6 11.38 2.21 -6.26
CA TRP A 6 10.87 1.09 -5.51
C TRP A 6 10.43 -0.03 -6.44
N ASP A 7 10.79 -1.27 -6.12
CA ASP A 7 10.26 -2.48 -6.75
C ASP A 7 9.10 -3.04 -5.93
N HIS A 8 9.37 -3.37 -4.68
CA HIS A 8 8.33 -3.84 -3.75
C HIS A 8 8.75 -3.60 -2.30
N VAL A 9 7.76 -3.63 -1.42
CA VAL A 9 7.94 -3.74 0.03
C VAL A 9 7.15 -4.95 0.51
N SER A 10 7.52 -5.53 1.66
CA SER A 10 6.90 -6.74 2.16
C SER A 10 6.49 -6.59 3.62
N PHE A 11 5.30 -7.08 3.97
CA PHE A 11 4.76 -7.07 5.31
C PHE A 11 4.22 -8.45 5.68
N PRO A 12 4.30 -8.86 6.95
CA PRO A 12 3.57 -10.04 7.42
C PRO A 12 2.07 -9.76 7.43
N ALA A 13 1.27 -10.77 7.08
CA ALA A 13 -0.18 -10.70 7.07
C ALA A 13 -0.78 -11.51 8.23
N ARG A 14 -1.78 -10.95 8.89
CA ARG A 14 -2.59 -11.69 9.87
C ARG A 14 -3.80 -12.31 9.21
N ASP A 15 -4.54 -11.54 8.44
CA ASP A 15 -5.78 -11.96 7.77
C ASP A 15 -5.69 -11.72 6.27
N PRO A 16 -5.13 -12.70 5.51
CA PRO A 16 -4.98 -12.57 4.06
C PRO A 16 -6.28 -12.30 3.32
N ASP A 17 -7.37 -12.97 3.69
CA ASP A 17 -8.66 -12.80 3.00
C ASP A 17 -9.21 -11.39 3.17
N ALA A 18 -9.17 -10.86 4.39
CA ALA A 18 -9.62 -9.51 4.67
C ALA A 18 -8.74 -8.46 3.96
N LEU A 19 -7.42 -8.67 3.92
CA LEU A 19 -6.49 -7.79 3.21
C LEU A 19 -6.77 -7.77 1.70
N MET A 20 -6.89 -8.93 1.08
CA MET A 20 -7.19 -9.00 -0.35
C MET A 20 -8.51 -8.33 -0.69
N ASP A 21 -9.56 -8.58 0.09
CA ASP A 21 -10.87 -7.96 -0.09
C ASP A 21 -10.80 -6.43 0.05
N PHE A 22 -10.10 -5.93 1.07
CA PHE A 22 -9.93 -4.50 1.30
C PHE A 22 -9.28 -3.79 0.10
N TYR A 23 -8.14 -4.30 -0.37
CA TYR A 23 -7.43 -3.67 -1.48
C TYR A 23 -8.19 -3.80 -2.81
N LYS A 24 -8.92 -4.89 -3.03
CA LYS A 24 -9.82 -5.02 -4.18
C LYS A 24 -10.94 -3.97 -4.15
N ARG A 25 -11.52 -3.69 -3.00
CA ARG A 25 -12.54 -2.64 -2.85
C ARG A 25 -11.98 -1.24 -3.14
N LEU A 26 -10.68 -1.03 -2.95
CA LEU A 26 -9.98 0.19 -3.35
C LEU A 26 -9.66 0.22 -4.86
N GLY A 27 -10.01 -0.81 -5.62
CA GLY A 27 -9.76 -0.89 -7.05
C GLY A 27 -8.39 -1.43 -7.42
N LEU A 28 -7.64 -2.00 -6.47
CA LEU A 28 -6.32 -2.55 -6.71
C LEU A 28 -6.40 -4.04 -7.08
N GLU A 29 -5.45 -4.49 -7.87
CA GLU A 29 -5.36 -5.87 -8.35
C GLU A 29 -4.52 -6.73 -7.41
N THR A 30 -4.99 -7.94 -7.12
CA THR A 30 -4.25 -8.94 -6.35
C THR A 30 -3.39 -9.79 -7.28
N ILE A 31 -2.15 -10.03 -6.87
CA ILE A 31 -1.17 -10.86 -7.59
C ILE A 31 -0.95 -12.14 -6.80
N HIS A 32 -0.89 -13.28 -7.49
CA HIS A 32 -0.66 -14.62 -6.93
C HIS A 32 -1.74 -15.10 -5.96
N GLU A 33 -2.97 -14.60 -6.07
CA GLU A 33 -4.06 -15.02 -5.19
C GLU A 33 -4.33 -16.53 -5.26
N GLU A 34 -4.41 -17.09 -6.49
CA GLU A 34 -4.68 -18.50 -6.69
C GLU A 34 -3.55 -19.38 -6.13
N GLU A 35 -2.31 -19.04 -6.42
CA GLU A 35 -1.13 -19.75 -5.94
C GLU A 35 -1.01 -19.67 -4.41
N PHE A 36 -1.34 -18.53 -3.83
CA PHE A 36 -1.37 -18.37 -2.39
C PHE A 36 -2.47 -19.23 -1.76
N ARG A 37 -3.70 -19.19 -2.29
CA ARG A 37 -4.83 -19.95 -1.75
C ARG A 37 -4.63 -21.46 -1.88
N SER A 38 -3.95 -21.91 -2.93
CA SER A 38 -3.65 -23.35 -3.15
C SER A 38 -2.43 -23.84 -2.38
N GLY A 39 -1.71 -22.96 -1.68
CA GLY A 39 -0.49 -23.29 -0.95
C GLY A 39 0.76 -23.44 -1.82
N LYS A 40 0.67 -23.11 -3.10
CA LYS A 40 1.83 -23.19 -4.01
C LYS A 40 2.84 -22.08 -3.79
N TYR A 41 2.39 -20.93 -3.27
CA TYR A 41 3.23 -19.77 -3.03
C TYR A 41 2.84 -19.11 -1.70
N PRO A 42 3.81 -18.79 -0.83
CA PRO A 42 3.51 -18.33 0.54
C PRO A 42 3.23 -16.82 0.61
N ILE A 43 3.27 -16.11 -0.51
CA ILE A 43 3.13 -14.66 -0.60
C ILE A 43 2.04 -14.32 -1.60
N PHE A 44 1.17 -13.39 -1.24
CA PHE A 44 0.33 -12.68 -2.20
C PHE A 44 0.77 -11.22 -2.28
N ALA A 45 0.37 -10.53 -3.32
CA ALA A 45 0.75 -9.13 -3.49
C ALA A 45 -0.40 -8.30 -4.02
N ILE A 46 -0.27 -6.99 -3.83
CA ILE A 46 -1.16 -5.98 -4.39
C ILE A 46 -0.36 -5.19 -5.41
N ALA A 47 -0.85 -5.09 -6.64
CA ALA A 47 -0.20 -4.30 -7.68
C ALA A 47 -0.34 -2.80 -7.37
N ILE A 48 0.77 -2.08 -7.39
CA ILE A 48 0.81 -0.65 -7.19
C ILE A 48 1.38 -0.01 -8.46
N GLY A 49 0.49 0.49 -9.30
CA GLY A 49 0.90 0.97 -10.61
C GLY A 49 1.51 -0.14 -11.47
N PRO A 50 2.24 0.21 -12.55
CA PRO A 50 2.70 -0.78 -13.52
C PRO A 50 3.95 -1.56 -13.08
N ASN A 51 4.74 -1.04 -12.15
CA ASN A 51 6.09 -1.54 -11.89
C ASN A 51 6.43 -1.75 -10.41
N ALA A 52 5.45 -1.67 -9.52
CA ALA A 52 5.67 -1.88 -8.09
C ALA A 52 4.57 -2.75 -7.49
N LYS A 53 4.86 -3.35 -6.37
CA LYS A 53 3.88 -4.14 -5.63
C LYS A 53 4.11 -4.07 -4.12
N LEU A 54 3.06 -4.34 -3.39
CA LEU A 54 3.06 -4.53 -1.96
C LEU A 54 2.89 -6.03 -1.68
N ASN A 55 3.93 -6.67 -1.18
CA ASN A 55 3.89 -8.10 -0.82
C ASN A 55 3.33 -8.28 0.59
N PHE A 56 2.56 -9.34 0.77
CA PHE A 56 2.16 -9.83 2.08
C PHE A 56 2.62 -11.27 2.26
N HIS A 57 3.42 -11.52 3.29
CA HIS A 57 3.82 -12.86 3.69
C HIS A 57 2.70 -13.52 4.48
N GLY A 58 2.22 -14.67 4.01
CA GLY A 58 1.15 -15.41 4.68
C GLY A 58 1.52 -15.89 6.08
N PRO A 59 0.54 -16.15 6.96
CA PRO A 59 0.81 -16.55 8.35
C PRO A 59 1.68 -17.78 8.50
N ALA A 60 1.47 -18.80 7.69
CA ALA A 60 2.31 -20.01 7.74
C ALA A 60 3.77 -19.73 7.36
N PHE A 61 4.02 -18.70 6.56
CA PHE A 61 5.35 -18.35 6.09
C PHE A 61 6.10 -17.48 7.09
N TRP A 62 5.52 -16.37 7.52
CA TRP A 62 6.23 -15.45 8.42
C TRP A 62 6.35 -16.00 9.86
N GLN A 63 5.48 -16.94 10.26
CA GLN A 63 5.54 -17.59 11.56
C GLN A 63 6.48 -18.81 11.61
N ASP A 64 6.95 -19.26 10.44
CA ASP A 64 7.88 -20.40 10.37
C ASP A 64 9.20 -20.01 11.06
N PRO A 65 9.63 -20.71 12.13
CA PRO A 65 10.85 -20.36 12.85
C PRO A 65 12.13 -20.54 12.01
N SER A 66 12.07 -21.27 10.90
CA SER A 66 13.20 -21.39 9.98
C SER A 66 13.30 -20.21 9.00
N PHE A 67 12.28 -19.34 8.94
CA PHE A 67 12.26 -18.16 8.09
C PHE A 67 12.68 -16.91 8.85
N ASP A 68 13.80 -16.32 8.48
CA ASP A 68 14.30 -15.07 9.06
C ASP A 68 14.34 -13.91 8.04
N GLY A 69 13.72 -14.07 6.88
CA GLY A 69 13.73 -13.11 5.77
C GLY A 69 12.79 -11.91 5.95
N ARG A 70 12.54 -11.46 7.17
CA ARG A 70 11.75 -10.28 7.48
C ARG A 70 12.46 -9.40 8.51
N GLY A 71 12.03 -8.16 8.65
CA GLY A 71 12.54 -7.32 9.73
C GLY A 71 12.32 -8.00 11.10
N PRO A 72 13.30 -8.00 12.01
CA PRO A 72 13.21 -8.77 13.26
C PRO A 72 11.98 -8.46 14.12
N THR A 73 11.46 -7.24 14.04
CA THR A 73 10.30 -6.78 14.80
C THR A 73 9.05 -6.63 13.93
N ALA A 74 9.09 -7.09 12.68
CA ALA A 74 7.95 -6.99 11.78
C ALA A 74 6.84 -7.98 12.18
N LEU A 75 5.70 -7.43 12.56
CA LEU A 75 4.47 -8.16 12.87
C LEU A 75 3.33 -7.62 12.02
N PRO A 76 2.23 -8.36 11.83
CA PRO A 76 1.06 -7.84 11.13
C PRO A 76 0.61 -6.49 11.69
N GLY A 77 0.34 -5.54 10.80
CA GLY A 77 -0.03 -4.18 11.20
C GLY A 77 1.15 -3.22 11.37
N CYS A 78 2.38 -3.65 11.11
CA CYS A 78 3.57 -2.79 11.24
C CYS A 78 3.75 -1.82 10.06
N GLY A 79 2.96 -1.94 9.00
CA GLY A 79 3.11 -1.13 7.80
C GLY A 79 2.63 0.30 7.97
N ASP A 80 3.38 1.22 7.36
CA ASP A 80 3.00 2.64 7.19
C ASP A 80 3.51 3.03 5.80
N PHE A 81 2.61 3.22 4.86
CA PHE A 81 2.99 3.47 3.48
C PHE A 81 2.00 4.39 2.78
N CYS A 82 2.48 5.08 1.76
CA CYS A 82 1.74 6.08 1.03
C CYS A 82 1.63 5.71 -0.44
N PHE A 83 0.40 5.70 -0.94
CA PHE A 83 0.12 5.56 -2.36
C PHE A 83 -0.01 6.94 -3.00
N ALA A 84 0.56 7.06 -4.17
CA ALA A 84 0.29 8.18 -5.05
C ALA A 84 -1.11 8.04 -5.64
N PHE A 85 -1.93 9.06 -5.51
CA PHE A 85 -3.28 9.08 -6.02
C PHE A 85 -3.39 10.07 -7.20
N ASP A 86 -3.82 9.58 -8.35
CA ASP A 86 -4.05 10.43 -9.53
C ASP A 86 -5.48 10.99 -9.49
N GLY A 87 -5.61 12.13 -8.88
CA GLY A 87 -6.89 12.81 -8.69
C GLY A 87 -6.83 13.87 -7.61
N THR A 88 -7.99 14.37 -7.23
CA THR A 88 -8.14 15.34 -6.14
C THR A 88 -8.24 14.64 -4.80
N ILE A 89 -8.02 15.38 -3.71
CA ILE A 89 -8.20 14.83 -2.35
C ILE A 89 -9.67 14.44 -2.10
N GLU A 90 -10.60 15.17 -2.67
CA GLU A 90 -12.04 14.85 -2.58
C GLU A 90 -12.35 13.52 -3.26
N GLU A 91 -11.71 13.23 -4.39
CA GLU A 91 -11.85 11.95 -5.08
C GLU A 91 -11.24 10.79 -4.26
N ALA A 92 -10.11 11.02 -3.59
CA ALA A 92 -9.50 10.04 -2.70
C ALA A 92 -10.41 9.74 -1.50
N VAL A 93 -10.96 10.77 -0.88
CA VAL A 93 -11.94 10.63 0.22
C VAL A 93 -13.17 9.86 -0.24
N ALA A 94 -13.70 10.17 -1.43
CA ALA A 94 -14.85 9.47 -2.00
C ALA A 94 -14.56 7.99 -2.28
N LEU A 95 -13.34 7.66 -2.74
CA LEU A 95 -12.92 6.28 -2.93
C LEU A 95 -12.92 5.51 -1.61
N LEU A 96 -12.37 6.09 -0.54
CA LEU A 96 -12.36 5.48 0.79
C LEU A 96 -13.79 5.24 1.31
N ASP A 97 -14.65 6.23 1.17
CA ASP A 97 -16.06 6.12 1.58
C ASP A 97 -16.77 4.99 0.82
N LYS A 98 -16.63 4.95 -0.49
CA LYS A 98 -17.22 3.91 -1.34
C LYS A 98 -16.69 2.51 -0.98
N ALA A 99 -15.44 2.40 -0.60
CA ALA A 99 -14.82 1.14 -0.19
C ALA A 99 -15.16 0.74 1.24
N GLY A 100 -15.86 1.58 1.99
CA GLY A 100 -16.18 1.34 3.40
C GLY A 100 -14.96 1.50 4.32
N ALA A 101 -13.91 2.19 3.87
CA ALA A 101 -12.70 2.41 4.64
C ALA A 101 -12.82 3.71 5.44
N LYS A 102 -12.65 3.61 6.76
CA LYS A 102 -12.71 4.79 7.64
C LYS A 102 -11.49 5.67 7.48
N ILE A 103 -11.71 6.98 7.43
CA ILE A 103 -10.63 7.96 7.52
C ILE A 103 -10.07 7.95 8.94
N ALA A 104 -8.79 7.63 9.06
CA ALA A 104 -8.07 7.66 10.33
C ALA A 104 -7.52 9.05 10.64
N TYR A 105 -6.96 9.72 9.63
CA TYR A 105 -6.37 11.06 9.74
C TYR A 105 -6.60 11.85 8.46
N GLY A 106 -6.64 13.19 8.59
CA GLY A 106 -6.69 14.10 7.46
C GLY A 106 -8.11 14.37 6.93
N PRO A 107 -8.20 15.04 5.76
CA PRO A 107 -7.06 15.49 4.94
C PRO A 107 -6.24 16.60 5.55
N PHE A 108 -4.94 16.62 5.27
CA PHE A 108 -4.05 17.73 5.61
C PHE A 108 -2.87 17.80 4.64
N ASP A 109 -2.22 18.97 4.58
CA ASP A 109 -1.09 19.17 3.69
C ASP A 109 0.22 18.78 4.37
N GLN A 110 1.10 18.14 3.59
CA GLN A 110 2.44 17.77 4.03
C GLN A 110 3.36 17.54 2.83
N PRO A 111 4.70 17.64 3.01
CA PRO A 111 5.63 17.28 1.95
C PRO A 111 5.52 15.79 1.60
N GLY A 112 5.37 15.49 0.32
CA GLY A 112 5.44 14.12 -0.20
C GLY A 112 6.78 13.80 -0.84
N GLY A 113 6.87 12.66 -1.53
CA GLY A 113 8.11 12.21 -2.17
C GLY A 113 8.46 12.95 -3.47
N ALA A 114 7.50 13.67 -4.06
CA ALA A 114 7.71 14.38 -5.30
C ALA A 114 8.76 15.51 -5.13
N ASP A 115 9.54 15.73 -6.19
CA ASP A 115 10.65 16.70 -6.21
C ASP A 115 11.60 16.52 -5.00
N LYS A 116 11.97 15.27 -4.75
CA LYS A 116 12.90 14.89 -3.66
C LYS A 116 12.45 15.40 -2.29
N GLY A 117 11.14 15.31 -2.03
CA GLY A 117 10.55 15.70 -0.74
C GLY A 117 10.24 17.18 -0.60
N LYS A 118 10.38 17.99 -1.65
CA LYS A 118 10.15 19.43 -1.59
C LYS A 118 8.72 19.82 -1.93
N ARG A 119 7.96 18.94 -2.58
CA ARG A 119 6.63 19.27 -3.05
C ARG A 119 5.59 19.00 -1.99
N LEU A 120 4.78 20.01 -1.71
CA LEU A 120 3.64 19.90 -0.82
C LEU A 120 2.50 19.16 -1.52
N GLY A 121 1.97 18.17 -0.86
CA GLY A 121 0.76 17.46 -1.29
C GLY A 121 -0.30 17.49 -0.21
N THR A 122 -1.44 16.89 -0.51
CA THR A 122 -2.53 16.71 0.45
C THR A 122 -2.79 15.23 0.66
N SER A 123 -2.85 14.80 1.91
CA SER A 123 -2.97 13.39 2.27
C SER A 123 -4.22 13.09 3.07
N VAL A 124 -4.74 11.88 2.88
CA VAL A 124 -5.75 11.25 3.72
C VAL A 124 -5.31 9.83 4.07
N TYR A 125 -5.61 9.40 5.29
CA TYR A 125 -5.17 8.12 5.84
C TYR A 125 -6.34 7.23 6.21
N THR A 126 -6.14 5.92 5.99
CA THR A 126 -7.02 4.86 6.52
C THR A 126 -6.17 3.75 7.12
N ARG A 127 -6.81 2.73 7.68
CA ARG A 127 -6.13 1.51 8.11
C ARG A 127 -6.71 0.32 7.35
N ASP A 128 -5.83 -0.59 6.97
CA ASP A 128 -6.26 -1.86 6.42
C ASP A 128 -6.73 -2.82 7.54
N PRO A 129 -7.29 -3.99 7.21
CA PRO A 129 -7.79 -4.92 8.24
C PRO A 129 -6.76 -5.43 9.24
N ASP A 130 -5.47 -5.43 8.90
CA ASP A 130 -4.41 -5.80 9.82
C ASP A 130 -3.95 -4.63 10.70
N GLY A 131 -4.40 -3.41 10.40
CA GLY A 131 -4.03 -2.21 11.12
C GLY A 131 -2.90 -1.41 10.47
N ASN A 132 -2.38 -1.83 9.31
CA ASN A 132 -1.39 -1.05 8.58
C ASN A 132 -1.95 0.33 8.26
N LEU A 133 -1.13 1.37 8.43
CA LEU A 133 -1.51 2.74 8.09
C LEU A 133 -1.32 2.96 6.58
N VAL A 134 -2.39 3.31 5.91
CA VAL A 134 -2.42 3.49 4.46
C VAL A 134 -2.74 4.94 4.15
N GLU A 135 -1.81 5.61 3.48
CA GLU A 135 -1.94 7.01 3.09
C GLU A 135 -2.19 7.12 1.59
N PHE A 136 -3.01 8.09 1.21
CA PHE A 136 -3.18 8.51 -0.19
C PHE A 136 -2.72 9.95 -0.31
N MET A 137 -1.73 10.18 -1.16
CA MET A 137 -1.13 11.50 -1.41
C MET A 137 -1.56 12.03 -2.77
N THR A 138 -2.08 13.24 -2.79
CA THR A 138 -2.40 13.98 -4.02
C THR A 138 -1.52 15.23 -4.14
N TYR A 139 -1.33 15.70 -5.37
CA TYR A 139 -0.59 16.93 -5.64
C TYR A 139 -1.48 17.90 -6.43
N PRO A 140 -2.25 18.75 -5.74
CA PRO A 140 -3.32 19.52 -6.36
C PRO A 140 -2.87 20.51 -7.44
N SER A 141 -1.63 20.97 -7.39
CA SER A 141 -1.13 21.96 -8.36
C SER A 141 -0.99 21.46 -9.80
N THR A 142 -1.14 20.16 -10.05
CA THR A 142 -1.03 19.57 -11.39
C THR A 142 -2.28 18.79 -11.82
N GLY A 143 -3.23 18.55 -10.91
CA GLY A 143 -4.37 17.68 -11.17
C GLY A 143 -4.01 16.23 -11.48
N ARG A 144 -2.72 15.91 -11.47
CA ARG A 144 -2.20 14.56 -11.68
C ARG A 144 -0.96 14.35 -10.85
N TYR A 145 -0.75 13.12 -10.44
CA TYR A 145 0.52 12.73 -9.84
C TYR A 145 1.64 13.00 -10.84
N PRO A 146 2.70 13.73 -10.45
CA PRO A 146 3.81 13.91 -11.36
C PRO A 146 4.36 12.53 -11.74
N THR A 147 4.34 12.23 -13.01
CA THR A 147 4.99 11.01 -13.51
C THR A 147 6.44 11.06 -13.07
N PHE A 148 6.86 10.12 -12.27
CA PHE A 148 8.28 9.86 -12.01
C PHE A 148 8.82 9.29 -13.31
N GLY A 149 9.15 10.20 -14.20
CA GLY A 149 9.46 9.81 -15.51
C GLY A 149 10.78 9.65 -15.80
N GLY A 150 10.98 8.83 -16.10
CA GLY A 150 11.63 8.28 -17.13
C GLY A 150 13.06 8.40 -17.29
#